data_35438950f6a172198f19fd1b54990866
#
_entry.id   35438950f6a172198f19fd1b54990866
#
_cell.length_a   1.000
_cell.length_b   1.000
_cell.length_c   1.000
_cell.angle_alpha   90.00
_cell.angle_beta   90.00
_cell.angle_gamma   90.00
#
_symmetry.space_group_name_H-M   'P 1'
#
loop_
_entity.id
_entity.type
_entity.pdbx_description
1 polymer ?
#
loop_
_entity_poly.entity_id
_entity_poly.type
_entity_poly.pdbx_seq_one_letter_code
_entity_poly.pdbx_strand_id
1 'polypeptide(L)'
;RPPHTTGIFLNEYHPLFREFPTEFHSNLQWWELLNKAQVMQFTDFPAEFQPTVQSIDTWFISRKIGMLFEANVLNGKVLMTSMDITSKPEKRVVARQMHKAILDYMNSDAFRPTANIAPELIQELFTKVAGDVKSYTKDSPDELKPNIN
;
A
#
# COMPACT_ATOMS: atom_id res chain seq x y z
N ARG A 1 -1.91 -16.45 5.70
CA ARG A 1 -1.05 -17.60 6.03
C ARG A 1 0.38 -17.16 6.14
N PRO A 2 1.15 -17.68 7.08
CA PRO A 2 2.57 -17.36 7.15
C PRO A 2 3.31 -17.79 5.88
N PRO A 3 4.39 -17.08 5.54
CA PRO A 3 4.87 -15.92 6.26
C PRO A 3 4.09 -14.68 5.85
N HIS A 4 3.38 -14.08 6.80
CA HIS A 4 2.84 -12.75 6.57
C HIS A 4 3.98 -11.76 6.82
N THR A 5 4.35 -11.03 5.81
CA THR A 5 5.22 -9.90 6.01
C THR A 5 4.37 -8.64 6.21
N THR A 6 4.62 -7.92 7.27
CA THR A 6 4.17 -6.55 7.46
C THR A 6 5.21 -5.58 6.92
N GLY A 7 6.19 -6.09 6.18
CA GLY A 7 7.25 -5.29 5.58
C GLY A 7 6.67 -4.25 4.65
N ILE A 8 7.03 -3.01 4.88
CA ILE A 8 6.75 -1.88 4.00
C ILE A 8 8.06 -1.19 3.64
N PHE A 9 8.03 -0.51 2.51
CA PHE A 9 9.06 0.42 2.09
C PHE A 9 8.40 1.76 1.80
N LEU A 10 8.97 2.83 2.31
CA LEU A 10 8.50 4.19 2.11
C LEU A 10 9.66 5.18 2.23
N ASN A 11 9.46 6.40 1.74
CA ASN A 11 10.35 7.51 1.99
C ASN A 11 9.87 8.25 3.24
N GLU A 12 10.59 8.11 4.36
CA GLU A 12 10.26 8.76 5.63
C GLU A 12 10.23 10.30 5.55
N TYR A 13 10.93 10.88 4.58
CA TYR A 13 10.97 12.34 4.35
C TYR A 13 9.81 12.84 3.48
N HIS A 14 8.91 11.96 3.05
CA HIS A 14 7.76 12.37 2.28
C HIS A 14 6.86 13.31 3.13
N PRO A 15 6.38 14.44 2.59
CA PRO A 15 5.64 15.44 3.36
C PRO A 15 4.41 14.93 4.11
N LEU A 16 3.78 13.86 3.61
CA LEU A 16 2.67 13.18 4.28
C LEU A 16 3.03 12.73 5.70
N PHE A 17 4.27 12.26 5.90
CA PHE A 17 4.70 11.70 7.18
C PHE A 17 5.15 12.76 8.21
N ARG A 18 5.05 14.05 7.88
CA ARG A 18 5.34 15.12 8.85
C ARG A 18 4.51 15.00 10.12
N GLU A 19 3.22 14.70 9.97
CA GLU A 19 2.27 14.52 11.08
C GLU A 19 2.12 13.05 11.50
N PHE A 20 2.83 12.15 10.84
CA PHE A 20 2.91 10.72 11.16
C PHE A 20 4.37 10.27 11.13
N PRO A 21 5.18 10.69 12.11
CA PRO A 21 6.60 10.34 12.14
C PRO A 21 6.79 8.83 12.05
N THR A 22 7.63 8.41 11.12
CA THR A 22 7.87 7.01 10.83
C THR A 22 9.31 6.83 10.38
N GLU A 23 9.75 5.59 10.32
CA GLU A 23 11.01 5.19 9.71
C GLU A 23 10.72 4.65 8.31
N PHE A 24 11.76 4.37 7.53
CA PHE A 24 11.61 3.81 6.18
C PHE A 24 11.09 2.37 6.14
N HIS A 25 10.90 1.77 7.31
CA HIS A 25 10.36 0.41 7.48
C HIS A 25 9.15 0.40 8.42
N SER A 26 8.44 -0.72 8.48
CA SER A 26 7.35 -0.92 9.41
C SER A 26 7.85 -1.10 10.84
N ASN A 27 7.17 -0.44 11.77
CA ASN A 27 7.30 -0.65 13.20
C ASN A 27 5.92 -0.95 13.81
N LEU A 28 5.83 -1.03 15.14
CA LEU A 28 4.60 -1.43 15.82
C LEU A 28 3.39 -0.53 15.50
N GLN A 29 3.59 0.77 15.25
CA GLN A 29 2.49 1.67 14.90
C GLN A 29 1.80 1.29 13.59
N TRP A 30 2.53 0.70 12.63
CA TRP A 30 1.97 0.26 11.37
C TRP A 30 1.07 -0.96 11.49
N TRP A 31 1.21 -1.75 12.54
CA TRP A 31 0.42 -2.97 12.74
C TRP A 31 -1.09 -2.71 12.66
N GLU A 32 -1.56 -1.67 13.33
CA GLU A 32 -2.99 -1.31 13.31
C GLU A 32 -3.50 -0.99 11.91
N LEU A 33 -2.66 -0.37 11.07
CA LEU A 33 -3.02 0.04 9.72
C LEU A 33 -2.96 -1.11 8.72
N LEU A 34 -2.00 -2.03 8.89
CA LEU A 34 -1.68 -3.06 7.91
C LEU A 34 -2.43 -4.37 8.15
N ASN A 35 -2.71 -4.70 9.39
CA ASN A 35 -3.16 -6.04 9.82
C ASN A 35 -4.38 -6.59 9.07
N LYS A 36 -5.30 -5.72 8.66
CA LYS A 36 -6.52 -6.09 7.92
C LYS A 36 -6.63 -5.43 6.55
N ALA A 37 -5.64 -4.68 6.16
CA ALA A 37 -5.64 -3.99 4.88
C ALA A 37 -5.41 -4.96 3.73
N GLN A 38 -6.04 -4.67 2.59
CA GLN A 38 -5.76 -5.35 1.34
C GLN A 38 -4.75 -4.54 0.54
N VAL A 39 -3.79 -5.19 -0.09
CA VAL A 39 -2.85 -4.50 -0.96
C VAL A 39 -3.47 -4.18 -2.32
N MET A 40 -3.14 -3.03 -2.86
CA MET A 40 -3.39 -2.70 -4.25
C MET A 40 -2.26 -3.24 -5.11
N GLN A 41 -2.57 -3.81 -6.26
CA GLN A 41 -1.59 -4.36 -7.20
C GLN A 41 -1.40 -3.42 -8.37
N PHE A 42 -0.16 -3.04 -8.65
CA PHE A 42 0.21 -2.03 -9.63
C PHE A 42 0.95 -2.63 -10.85
N THR A 43 0.64 -3.86 -11.22
CA THR A 43 1.32 -4.57 -12.31
C THR A 43 1.20 -3.84 -13.65
N ASP A 44 0.04 -3.23 -13.89
CA ASP A 44 -0.28 -2.56 -15.16
C ASP A 44 0.00 -1.05 -15.12
N PHE A 45 0.47 -0.54 -13.97
CA PHE A 45 0.87 0.86 -13.84
C PHE A 45 2.23 1.09 -14.52
N PRO A 46 2.59 2.35 -14.86
CA PRO A 46 3.88 2.66 -15.43
C PRO A 46 5.05 2.07 -14.63
N ALA A 47 6.10 1.67 -15.32
CA ALA A 47 7.24 0.98 -14.68
C ALA A 47 7.89 1.83 -13.58
N GLU A 48 7.97 3.15 -13.80
CA GLU A 48 8.53 4.14 -12.88
C GLU A 48 7.63 4.50 -11.72
N PHE A 49 6.35 4.09 -11.76
CA PHE A 49 5.40 4.35 -10.69
C PHE A 49 5.86 3.72 -9.37
N GLN A 50 5.84 4.51 -8.30
CA GLN A 50 6.17 4.05 -6.95
C GLN A 50 5.03 4.42 -6.00
N PRO A 51 4.43 3.47 -5.29
CA PRO A 51 3.46 3.79 -4.25
C PRO A 51 4.13 4.50 -3.07
N THR A 52 3.43 5.41 -2.43
CA THR A 52 3.92 6.15 -1.25
C THR A 52 4.16 5.22 -0.06
N VAL A 53 3.31 4.21 0.10
CA VAL A 53 3.53 3.09 1.03
C VAL A 53 3.52 1.80 0.22
N GLN A 54 4.69 1.30 -0.07
CA GLN A 54 4.88 0.05 -0.80
C GLN A 54 4.87 -1.13 0.19
N SER A 55 4.08 -2.14 -0.10
CA SER A 55 4.17 -3.42 0.60
C SER A 55 5.26 -4.28 -0.04
N ILE A 56 6.05 -4.95 0.79
CA ILE A 56 7.07 -5.89 0.31
C ILE A 56 6.39 -7.23 0.08
N ASP A 57 6.34 -7.65 -1.19
CA ASP A 57 5.77 -8.95 -1.57
C ASP A 57 6.71 -10.09 -1.23
N THR A 58 6.20 -11.30 -1.38
CA THR A 58 7.03 -12.50 -1.24
C THR A 58 8.12 -12.52 -2.30
N TRP A 59 9.30 -12.96 -1.93
CA TRP A 59 10.46 -13.04 -2.81
C TRP A 59 10.27 -13.96 -4.03
N PHE A 60 9.25 -14.85 -3.99
CA PHE A 60 8.91 -15.74 -5.10
C PHE A 60 8.19 -15.04 -6.25
N ILE A 61 7.42 -13.99 -5.96
CA ILE A 61 6.47 -13.40 -6.92
C ILE A 61 6.86 -11.97 -7.23
N SER A 62 7.32 -11.21 -6.23
CA SER A 62 7.84 -9.84 -6.34
C SER A 62 6.92 -8.90 -7.13
N ARG A 63 5.60 -8.93 -6.84
CA ARG A 63 4.65 -8.00 -7.45
C ARG A 63 4.88 -6.59 -6.95
N LYS A 64 4.60 -5.61 -7.79
CA LYS A 64 4.50 -4.21 -7.35
C LYS A 64 3.17 -4.03 -6.63
N ILE A 65 3.20 -3.97 -5.31
CA ILE A 65 2.03 -3.85 -4.45
C ILE A 65 2.22 -2.76 -3.40
N GLY A 66 1.13 -2.15 -2.96
CA GLY A 66 1.19 -1.10 -1.92
C GLY A 66 -0.16 -0.82 -1.30
N MET A 67 -0.16 0.06 -0.31
CA MET A 67 -1.34 0.38 0.49
C MET A 67 -1.73 1.86 0.43
N LEU A 68 -0.86 2.70 -0.07
CA LEU A 68 -1.13 4.11 -0.28
C LEU A 68 -0.33 4.61 -1.47
N PHE A 69 -0.99 5.38 -2.33
CA PHE A 69 -0.33 6.09 -3.42
C PHE A 69 -1.01 7.42 -3.71
N GLU A 70 -0.31 8.27 -4.44
CA GLU A 70 -0.82 9.50 -4.98
C GLU A 70 -0.54 9.59 -6.49
N ALA A 71 -1.39 10.27 -7.21
CA ALA A 71 -1.26 10.45 -8.65
C ALA A 71 -2.01 11.68 -9.17
N ASN A 72 -1.62 12.17 -10.33
CA ASN A 72 -2.45 13.01 -11.16
C ASN A 72 -3.35 12.12 -12.01
N VAL A 73 -4.64 12.41 -12.03
CA VAL A 73 -5.65 11.70 -12.82
C VAL A 73 -6.49 12.73 -13.55
N LEU A 74 -6.43 12.72 -14.89
CA LEU A 74 -7.03 13.78 -15.71
C LEU A 74 -6.52 15.17 -15.28
N ASN A 75 -7.42 16.04 -14.85
CA ASN A 75 -7.12 17.40 -14.38
C ASN A 75 -7.09 17.51 -12.84
N GLY A 76 -7.15 16.39 -12.16
CA GLY A 76 -7.20 16.35 -10.70
C GLY A 76 -6.03 15.59 -10.08
N LYS A 77 -5.99 15.63 -8.77
CA LYS A 77 -5.03 14.86 -7.96
C LYS A 77 -5.81 13.86 -7.10
N VAL A 78 -5.28 12.68 -6.97
CA VAL A 78 -5.85 11.63 -6.13
C VAL A 78 -4.82 11.14 -5.12
N LEU A 79 -5.26 10.85 -3.92
CA LEU A 79 -4.55 10.04 -2.95
C LEU A 79 -5.48 8.87 -2.60
N MET A 80 -4.99 7.67 -2.73
CA MET A 80 -5.77 6.45 -2.48
C MET A 80 -5.07 5.58 -1.45
N THR A 81 -5.85 5.07 -0.51
CA THR A 81 -5.36 4.12 0.49
C THR A 81 -6.32 2.95 0.65
N SER A 82 -5.76 1.76 0.86
CA SER A 82 -6.48 0.55 1.23
C SER A 82 -6.47 0.29 2.74
N MET A 83 -5.77 1.13 3.51
CA MET A 83 -5.77 1.06 4.97
C MET A 83 -7.10 1.58 5.52
N ASP A 84 -7.68 0.89 6.48
CA ASP A 84 -8.84 1.39 7.20
C ASP A 84 -8.42 2.47 8.21
N ILE A 85 -8.56 3.74 7.79
CA ILE A 85 -8.20 4.91 8.59
C ILE A 85 -9.43 5.65 9.16
N THR A 86 -10.64 5.16 8.88
CA THR A 86 -11.88 5.87 9.23
C THR A 86 -12.76 5.15 10.23
N SER A 87 -12.70 3.81 10.31
CA SER A 87 -13.53 3.03 11.22
C SER A 87 -13.13 3.22 12.68
N LYS A 88 -14.10 3.46 13.56
CA LYS A 88 -13.94 3.52 15.02
C LYS A 88 -12.81 4.46 15.47
N PRO A 89 -12.80 5.72 15.02
CA PRO A 89 -11.69 6.65 15.30
C PRO A 89 -11.48 6.91 16.80
N GLU A 90 -12.51 6.75 17.62
CA GLU A 90 -12.43 6.91 19.07
C GLU A 90 -11.56 5.85 19.76
N LYS A 91 -11.37 4.68 19.13
CA LYS A 91 -10.61 3.54 19.66
C LYS A 91 -9.26 3.33 18.96
N ARG A 92 -9.07 3.95 17.81
CA ARG A 92 -7.93 3.68 16.93
C ARG A 92 -7.10 4.95 16.75
N VAL A 93 -6.20 5.17 17.71
CA VAL A 93 -5.37 6.38 17.77
C VAL A 93 -4.47 6.50 16.55
N VAL A 94 -3.83 5.41 16.13
CA VAL A 94 -2.91 5.40 15.00
C VAL A 94 -3.65 5.66 13.68
N ALA A 95 -4.80 5.02 13.47
CA ALA A 95 -5.62 5.25 12.28
C ALA A 95 -6.10 6.71 12.21
N ARG A 96 -6.52 7.29 13.35
CA ARG A 96 -6.91 8.69 13.44
C ARG A 96 -5.76 9.64 13.12
N GLN A 97 -4.55 9.33 13.60
CA GLN A 97 -3.37 10.14 13.31
C GLN A 97 -2.98 10.06 11.82
N MET A 98 -3.03 8.87 11.22
CA MET A 98 -2.78 8.70 9.80
C MET A 98 -3.83 9.44 8.97
N HIS A 99 -5.10 9.35 9.34
CA HIS A 99 -6.19 10.09 8.67
C HIS A 99 -5.94 11.60 8.71
N LYS A 100 -5.57 12.13 9.88
CA LYS A 100 -5.20 13.55 10.03
C LYS A 100 -4.02 13.91 9.14
N ALA A 101 -2.96 13.13 9.15
CA ALA A 101 -1.77 13.38 8.36
C ALA A 101 -2.08 13.42 6.85
N ILE A 102 -2.92 12.50 6.37
CA ILE A 102 -3.38 12.48 4.97
C ILE A 102 -4.17 13.77 4.64
N LEU A 103 -5.12 14.16 5.48
CA LEU A 103 -5.92 15.36 5.24
C LEU A 103 -5.08 16.64 5.26
N ASP A 104 -4.18 16.77 6.22
CA ASP A 104 -3.28 17.93 6.30
C ASP A 104 -2.35 18.01 5.09
N TYR A 105 -1.81 16.87 4.66
CA TYR A 105 -0.98 16.79 3.47
C TYR A 105 -1.76 17.18 2.21
N MET A 106 -2.95 16.61 2.00
CA MET A 106 -3.78 16.90 0.81
C MET A 106 -4.22 18.37 0.75
N ASN A 107 -4.39 19.04 1.89
CA ASN A 107 -4.74 20.45 1.96
C ASN A 107 -3.53 21.40 1.88
N SER A 108 -2.32 20.88 1.78
CA SER A 108 -1.10 21.67 1.71
C SER A 108 -0.59 21.84 0.28
N ASP A 109 0.25 22.86 0.08
CA ASP A 109 0.97 23.08 -1.18
C ASP A 109 1.99 21.96 -1.50
N ALA A 110 2.30 21.11 -0.52
CA ALA A 110 3.19 19.97 -0.70
C ALA A 110 2.52 18.80 -1.46
N PHE A 111 1.19 18.76 -1.55
CA PHE A 111 0.48 17.73 -2.32
C PHE A 111 0.65 17.96 -3.82
N ARG A 112 1.75 17.43 -4.35
CA ARG A 112 2.16 17.55 -5.74
C ARG A 112 2.55 16.17 -6.32
N PRO A 113 1.57 15.30 -6.58
CA PRO A 113 1.85 14.01 -7.21
C PRO A 113 2.61 14.20 -8.53
N THR A 114 3.58 13.34 -8.78
CA THR A 114 4.39 13.38 -10.01
C THR A 114 3.94 12.35 -11.04
N ALA A 115 3.33 11.25 -10.60
CA ALA A 115 2.84 10.21 -11.49
C ALA A 115 1.52 10.60 -12.16
N ASN A 116 1.42 10.37 -13.47
CA ASN A 116 0.17 10.52 -14.22
C ASN A 116 -0.41 9.13 -14.48
N ILE A 117 -1.61 8.89 -13.99
CA ILE A 117 -2.27 7.58 -14.07
C ILE A 117 -3.58 7.70 -14.82
N ALA A 118 -3.81 6.80 -15.78
CA ALA A 118 -5.07 6.73 -16.51
C ALA A 118 -6.22 6.32 -15.58
N PRO A 119 -7.41 6.91 -15.70
CA PRO A 119 -8.57 6.58 -14.87
C PRO A 119 -8.93 5.09 -14.92
N GLU A 120 -8.71 4.44 -16.04
CA GLU A 120 -8.99 3.04 -16.29
C GLU A 120 -8.17 2.14 -15.35
N LEU A 121 -6.89 2.48 -15.14
CA LEU A 121 -6.02 1.75 -14.21
C LEU A 121 -6.49 1.88 -12.76
N ILE A 122 -7.03 3.05 -12.39
CA ILE A 122 -7.64 3.22 -11.06
C ILE A 122 -8.89 2.33 -10.93
N GLN A 123 -9.73 2.28 -11.96
CA GLN A 123 -10.92 1.45 -11.97
C GLN A 123 -10.57 -0.05 -11.87
N GLU A 124 -9.51 -0.49 -12.52
CA GLU A 124 -9.04 -1.86 -12.49
C GLU A 124 -8.66 -2.33 -11.07
N LEU A 125 -8.18 -1.44 -10.20
CA LEU A 125 -7.90 -1.79 -8.80
C LEU A 125 -9.13 -2.33 -8.06
N PHE A 126 -10.34 -2.01 -8.53
CA PHE A 126 -11.60 -2.45 -7.91
C PHE A 126 -12.29 -3.58 -8.67
N THR A 127 -12.05 -3.68 -9.96
CA THR A 127 -12.80 -4.56 -10.85
C THR A 127 -12.03 -5.79 -11.31
N LYS A 128 -10.69 -5.68 -11.34
CA LYS A 128 -9.84 -6.78 -11.77
C LYS A 128 -9.81 -7.88 -10.71
N VAL A 129 -10.26 -9.04 -11.08
CA VAL A 129 -10.21 -10.21 -10.20
C VAL A 129 -8.75 -10.63 -10.04
N ALA A 130 -8.32 -10.79 -8.78
CA ALA A 130 -7.01 -11.35 -8.51
C ALA A 130 -6.91 -12.76 -9.12
N GLY A 131 -5.92 -12.97 -9.98
CA GLY A 131 -5.64 -14.30 -10.52
C GLY A 131 -5.21 -15.27 -9.42
N ASP A 132 -5.24 -16.55 -9.72
CA ASP A 132 -4.68 -17.59 -8.84
C ASP A 132 -3.19 -17.38 -8.65
N VAL A 133 -2.84 -16.71 -7.56
CA VAL A 133 -1.46 -16.51 -7.18
C VAL A 133 -1.03 -17.69 -6.32
N LYS A 134 -0.26 -18.59 -6.90
CA LYS A 134 0.42 -19.63 -6.13
C LYS A 134 1.46 -18.95 -5.24
N SER A 135 1.35 -19.16 -3.94
CA SER A 135 2.32 -18.64 -2.95
C SER A 135 3.65 -19.41 -2.96
N TYR A 136 3.81 -20.33 -3.89
CA TYR A 136 5.02 -21.14 -4.10
C TYR A 136 5.17 -21.48 -5.57
N THR A 137 6.40 -21.67 -6.01
CA THR A 137 6.75 -22.14 -7.35
C THR A 137 7.18 -23.61 -7.30
N LYS A 138 7.41 -24.21 -8.46
CA LYS A 138 7.97 -25.56 -8.58
C LYS A 138 9.28 -25.71 -7.80
N ASP A 139 10.08 -24.65 -7.79
CA ASP A 139 11.42 -24.62 -7.21
C ASP A 139 11.42 -24.11 -5.75
N SER A 140 10.24 -23.83 -5.18
CA SER A 140 10.15 -23.46 -3.77
C SER A 140 10.54 -24.61 -2.86
N PRO A 141 11.21 -24.35 -1.71
CA PRO A 141 11.48 -25.37 -0.70
C PRO A 141 10.20 -26.11 -0.28
N ASP A 142 10.30 -27.42 -0.07
CA ASP A 142 9.13 -28.26 0.22
C ASP A 142 8.41 -27.86 1.49
N GLU A 143 9.11 -27.30 2.46
CA GLU A 143 8.55 -26.77 3.71
C GLU A 143 7.56 -25.61 3.49
N LEU A 144 7.69 -24.89 2.36
CA LEU A 144 6.84 -23.76 2.00
C LEU A 144 5.65 -24.16 1.11
N LYS A 145 5.65 -25.40 0.62
CA LYS A 145 4.53 -25.95 -0.16
C LYS A 145 3.44 -26.44 0.78
N PRO A 146 2.16 -26.20 0.47
CA PRO A 146 1.08 -26.80 1.27
C PRO A 146 1.16 -28.33 1.16
N ASN A 147 1.03 -29.01 2.29
CA ASN A 147 0.82 -30.45 2.30
C ASN A 147 -0.51 -30.74 1.59
N ILE A 148 -0.43 -31.19 0.35
CA ILE A 148 -1.58 -31.67 -0.41
C ILE A 148 -1.70 -33.15 -0.04
N ASN A 149 -2.47 -33.42 1.00
CA ASN A 149 -3.00 -34.77 1.28
C ASN A 149 -4.38 -34.89 0.66
#